data_a01ffd755af4d38d6f38cdb7e3741ef8
#
_entry.id   a01ffd755af4d38d6f38cdb7e3741ef8
#
_cell.length_a   1.000
_cell.length_b   1.000
_cell.length_c   1.000
_cell.angle_alpha   90.00
_cell.angle_beta   90.00
_cell.angle_gamma   90.00
#
_symmetry.space_group_name_H-M   'P 1'
#
loop_
_entity.id
_entity.type
_entity.pdbx_description
1 polymer ?
#
loop_
_entity_poly.entity_id
_entity_poly.type
_entity_poly.pdbx_seq_one_letter_code
_entity_poly.pdbx_strand_id
1 'polypeptide(L)'
;MANERELHVVHGFRVIVENSRAEIATADVLARLGEALALIGRYQPWRLAHLRRDLVQFLVARYACRGAYFPAERTCLTELTFLARRDITAAPVAASILHEGIHARVHRFGERRGARWSDRDRAREERLCRRGELEFGLALPPELGAPVVERARWSLELEDEEVAPVIDWRVAQARIDAVDRAAGRRDG
;
A
#
# COMPACT_ATOMS: atom_id res chain seq x y z
N MET A 1 1.89 11.64 -23.12
CA MET A 1 3.28 11.91 -22.73
C MET A 1 3.69 10.78 -21.78
N ALA A 2 4.88 10.19 -21.97
CA ALA A 2 5.36 9.19 -21.02
C ALA A 2 5.59 9.89 -19.68
N ASN A 3 5.01 9.35 -18.59
CA ASN A 3 5.28 9.85 -17.26
C ASN A 3 6.77 9.71 -16.97
N GLU A 4 7.41 10.81 -16.59
CA GLU A 4 8.80 10.78 -16.17
C GLU A 4 8.92 9.95 -14.89
N ARG A 5 9.86 9.00 -14.91
CA ARG A 5 10.17 8.19 -13.74
C ARG A 5 11.23 8.89 -12.91
N GLU A 6 10.84 9.32 -11.74
CA GLU A 6 11.77 9.92 -10.78
C GLU A 6 12.27 8.86 -9.80
N LEU A 7 13.58 8.86 -9.54
CA LEU A 7 14.21 7.95 -8.58
C LEU A 7 14.62 8.71 -7.32
N HIS A 8 14.13 8.24 -6.18
CA HIS A 8 14.41 8.83 -4.87
C HIS A 8 14.87 7.77 -3.86
N VAL A 9 15.32 8.24 -2.69
CA VAL A 9 15.61 7.38 -1.52
C VAL A 9 14.88 7.94 -0.31
N VAL A 10 14.05 7.11 0.33
CA VAL A 10 13.28 7.47 1.54
C VAL A 10 13.55 6.43 2.61
N HIS A 11 14.05 6.83 3.77
CA HIS A 11 14.45 5.92 4.87
C HIS A 11 15.33 4.73 4.43
N GLY A 12 16.19 4.95 3.41
CA GLY A 12 17.05 3.91 2.85
C GLY A 12 16.38 2.95 1.87
N PHE A 13 15.11 3.15 1.55
CA PHE A 13 14.43 2.44 0.46
C PHE A 13 14.57 3.20 -0.86
N ARG A 14 14.82 2.47 -1.93
CA ARG A 14 14.66 2.98 -3.30
C ARG A 14 13.18 3.23 -3.56
N VAL A 15 12.84 4.41 -4.09
CA VAL A 15 11.47 4.81 -4.42
C VAL A 15 11.43 5.31 -5.86
N ILE A 16 10.61 4.68 -6.67
CA ILE A 16 10.30 5.14 -8.03
C ILE A 16 8.97 5.88 -7.97
N VAL A 17 8.92 7.11 -8.47
CA VAL A 17 7.68 7.89 -8.57
C VAL A 17 7.31 8.07 -10.04
N GLU A 18 6.11 7.64 -10.39
CA GLU A 18 5.45 7.88 -11.68
C GLU A 18 4.27 8.82 -11.45
N ASN A 19 4.56 10.12 -11.30
CA ASN A 19 3.54 11.12 -11.03
C ASN A 19 2.84 11.53 -12.32
N SER A 20 1.58 11.09 -12.50
CA SER A 20 0.73 11.44 -13.63
C SER A 20 -0.23 12.60 -13.34
N ARG A 21 -0.11 13.24 -12.16
CA ARG A 21 -1.02 14.27 -11.66
C ARG A 21 -0.24 15.54 -11.37
N ALA A 22 -0.33 16.52 -12.27
CA ALA A 22 0.42 17.78 -12.18
C ALA A 22 0.11 18.58 -10.89
N GLU A 23 -1.12 18.47 -10.37
CA GLU A 23 -1.56 19.13 -9.13
C GLU A 23 -1.04 18.46 -7.85
N ILE A 24 -0.41 17.29 -7.95
CA ILE A 24 0.19 16.59 -6.81
C ILE A 24 1.69 16.82 -6.84
N ALA A 25 2.23 17.50 -5.83
CA ALA A 25 3.67 17.67 -5.71
C ALA A 25 4.33 16.34 -5.29
N THR A 26 5.32 15.89 -6.06
CA THR A 26 6.12 14.69 -5.73
C THR A 26 6.74 14.78 -4.33
N ALA A 27 7.17 15.97 -3.92
CA ALA A 27 7.74 16.21 -2.59
C ALA A 27 6.76 15.88 -1.44
N ASP A 28 5.47 16.23 -1.58
CA ASP A 28 4.43 15.94 -0.58
C ASP A 28 4.19 14.43 -0.45
N VAL A 29 4.22 13.73 -1.57
CA VAL A 29 4.03 12.28 -1.64
C VAL A 29 5.20 11.55 -0.97
N LEU A 30 6.44 11.99 -1.24
CA LEU A 30 7.66 11.45 -0.63
C LEU A 30 7.70 11.73 0.88
N ALA A 31 7.29 12.93 1.30
CA ALA A 31 7.20 13.29 2.72
C ALA A 31 6.20 12.38 3.44
N ARG A 32 5.01 12.15 2.87
CA ARG A 32 3.99 11.26 3.44
C ARG A 32 4.47 9.80 3.51
N LEU A 33 5.17 9.30 2.50
CA LEU A 33 5.81 7.99 2.53
C LEU A 33 6.83 7.90 3.66
N GLY A 34 7.65 8.95 3.82
CA GLY A 34 8.64 9.06 4.90
C GLY A 34 8.00 9.04 6.29
N GLU A 35 6.93 9.82 6.50
CA GLU A 35 6.16 9.81 7.75
C GLU A 35 5.60 8.40 8.07
N ALA A 36 5.04 7.72 7.06
CA ALA A 36 4.52 6.36 7.23
C ALA A 36 5.60 5.37 7.63
N LEU A 37 6.76 5.39 6.98
CA LEU A 37 7.90 4.53 7.31
C LEU A 37 8.48 4.87 8.69
N ALA A 38 8.49 6.15 9.09
CA ALA A 38 8.90 6.59 10.42
C ALA A 38 7.96 6.03 11.51
N LEU A 39 6.63 6.05 11.28
CA LEU A 39 5.66 5.44 12.20
C LEU A 39 5.91 3.93 12.35
N ILE A 40 6.12 3.21 11.26
CA ILE A 40 6.46 1.78 11.32
C ILE A 40 7.75 1.56 12.13
N GLY A 41 8.79 2.37 11.85
CA GLY A 41 10.07 2.26 12.55
C GLY A 41 9.97 2.55 14.04
N ARG A 42 9.11 3.48 14.44
CA ARG A 42 8.90 3.87 15.84
C ARG A 42 8.11 2.83 16.62
N TYR A 43 7.02 2.31 16.07
CA TYR A 43 6.08 1.50 16.83
C TYR A 43 6.22 -0.01 16.58
N GLN A 44 6.76 -0.41 15.42
CA GLN A 44 7.03 -1.79 15.07
C GLN A 44 8.36 -1.93 14.29
N PRO A 45 9.52 -1.63 14.91
CA PRO A 45 10.82 -1.59 14.23
C PRO A 45 11.20 -2.92 13.58
N TRP A 46 10.75 -4.04 14.13
CA TRP A 46 10.96 -5.35 13.55
C TRP A 46 10.24 -5.54 12.20
N ARG A 47 9.05 -4.91 12.00
CA ARG A 47 8.36 -4.90 10.72
C ARG A 47 9.10 -4.06 9.68
N LEU A 48 9.66 -2.91 10.07
CA LEU A 48 10.51 -2.13 9.18
C LEU A 48 11.73 -2.93 8.71
N ALA A 49 12.35 -3.71 9.61
CA ALA A 49 13.44 -4.62 9.26
C ALA A 49 12.98 -5.73 8.27
N HIS A 50 11.74 -6.22 8.42
CA HIS A 50 11.14 -7.15 7.46
C HIS A 50 10.95 -6.50 6.08
N LEU A 51 10.40 -5.29 6.00
CA LEU A 51 10.25 -4.55 4.75
C LEU A 51 11.60 -4.40 4.04
N ARG A 52 12.65 -3.97 4.76
CA ARG A 52 14.02 -3.83 4.20
C ARG A 52 14.59 -5.12 3.64
N ARG A 53 14.27 -6.27 4.24
CA ARG A 53 14.74 -7.57 3.78
C ARG A 53 13.94 -8.11 2.61
N ASP A 54 12.61 -7.89 2.62
CA ASP A 54 11.69 -8.59 1.73
C ASP A 54 11.34 -7.76 0.48
N LEU A 55 11.47 -6.42 0.53
CA LEU A 55 11.27 -5.52 -0.61
C LEU A 55 12.60 -5.09 -1.24
N VAL A 56 12.58 -4.83 -2.55
CA VAL A 56 13.68 -4.19 -3.30
C VAL A 56 13.44 -2.69 -3.40
N GLN A 57 12.18 -2.28 -3.60
CA GLN A 57 11.81 -0.88 -3.83
C GLN A 57 10.34 -0.61 -3.54
N PHE A 58 10.01 0.67 -3.47
CA PHE A 58 8.64 1.18 -3.58
C PHE A 58 8.39 1.71 -4.99
N LEU A 59 7.15 1.58 -5.45
CA LEU A 59 6.62 2.26 -6.62
C LEU A 59 5.46 3.15 -6.17
N VAL A 60 5.53 4.43 -6.46
CA VAL A 60 4.43 5.38 -6.25
C VAL A 60 3.86 5.73 -7.61
N ALA A 61 2.64 5.29 -7.87
CA ALA A 61 1.96 5.47 -9.15
C ALA A 61 0.43 5.49 -8.96
N ARG A 62 -0.29 5.89 -10.00
CA ARG A 62 -1.75 5.69 -10.07
C ARG A 62 -2.05 4.20 -10.17
N TYR A 63 -2.99 3.73 -9.33
CA TYR A 63 -3.36 2.33 -9.30
C TYR A 63 -4.81 2.13 -8.86
N ALA A 64 -5.37 0.93 -9.11
CA ALA A 64 -6.75 0.60 -8.78
C ALA A 64 -7.02 0.39 -7.28
N CYS A 65 -5.97 0.07 -6.52
CA CYS A 65 -6.01 -0.18 -5.09
C CYS A 65 -5.06 0.78 -4.38
N ARG A 66 -5.18 0.92 -3.06
CA ARG A 66 -4.30 1.77 -2.23
C ARG A 66 -2.86 1.30 -2.19
N GLY A 67 -2.66 0.00 -2.33
CA GLY A 67 -1.37 -0.68 -2.40
C GLY A 67 -1.46 -1.96 -3.20
N ALA A 68 -0.30 -2.47 -3.61
CA ALA A 68 -0.14 -3.79 -4.20
C ALA A 68 1.30 -4.27 -4.01
N TYR A 69 1.48 -5.57 -3.87
CA TYR A 69 2.79 -6.19 -3.91
C TYR A 69 3.00 -6.88 -5.26
N PHE A 70 4.10 -6.56 -5.93
CA PHE A 70 4.53 -7.20 -7.17
C PHE A 70 5.66 -8.18 -6.90
N PRO A 71 5.36 -9.50 -6.89
CA PRO A 71 6.33 -10.52 -6.46
C PRO A 71 7.58 -10.59 -7.34
N ALA A 72 7.42 -10.53 -8.66
CA ALA A 72 8.53 -10.65 -9.60
C ALA A 72 9.61 -9.59 -9.38
N GLU A 73 9.19 -8.35 -9.11
CA GLU A 73 10.07 -7.20 -8.88
C GLU A 73 10.33 -6.96 -7.38
N ARG A 74 9.67 -7.71 -6.50
CA ARG A 74 9.69 -7.49 -5.05
C ARG A 74 9.42 -6.02 -4.70
N THR A 75 8.43 -5.45 -5.38
CA THR A 75 8.07 -4.04 -5.32
C THR A 75 6.77 -3.87 -4.54
N CYS A 76 6.76 -2.96 -3.56
CA CYS A 76 5.56 -2.48 -2.91
C CYS A 76 5.06 -1.24 -3.66
N LEU A 77 3.90 -1.34 -4.31
CA LEU A 77 3.23 -0.18 -4.86
C LEU A 77 2.43 0.51 -3.75
N THR A 78 2.50 1.84 -3.70
CA THR A 78 1.60 2.70 -2.92
C THR A 78 0.96 3.72 -3.85
N GLU A 79 -0.37 3.79 -3.83
CA GLU A 79 -1.14 4.59 -4.79
C GLU A 79 -0.91 6.09 -4.57
N LEU A 80 -0.64 6.81 -5.67
CA LEU A 80 -0.24 8.22 -5.69
C LEU A 80 -1.25 9.14 -4.99
N THR A 81 -2.54 9.04 -5.33
CA THR A 81 -3.57 9.93 -4.75
C THR A 81 -3.89 9.56 -3.31
N PHE A 82 -3.67 8.32 -2.91
CA PHE A 82 -3.79 7.91 -1.51
C PHE A 82 -2.71 8.55 -0.64
N LEU A 83 -1.46 8.61 -1.12
CA LEU A 83 -0.38 9.34 -0.45
C LEU A 83 -0.64 10.85 -0.38
N ALA A 84 -1.21 11.43 -1.45
CA ALA A 84 -1.49 12.86 -1.55
C ALA A 84 -2.69 13.33 -0.70
N ARG A 85 -3.48 12.41 -0.10
CA ARG A 85 -4.64 12.78 0.72
C ARG A 85 -4.24 13.63 1.93
N ARG A 86 -4.90 14.78 2.08
CA ARG A 86 -4.69 15.71 3.20
C ARG A 86 -5.66 15.49 4.37
N ASP A 87 -6.72 14.72 4.14
CA ASP A 87 -7.77 14.40 5.12
C ASP A 87 -7.47 13.18 5.98
N ILE A 88 -6.31 12.52 5.77
CA ILE A 88 -5.84 11.40 6.57
C ILE A 88 -4.43 11.65 7.11
N THR A 89 -4.09 11.00 8.22
CA THR A 89 -2.73 10.97 8.75
C THR A 89 -1.86 9.96 7.96
N ALA A 90 -0.58 9.85 8.30
CA ALA A 90 0.30 8.84 7.73
C ALA A 90 -0.01 7.40 8.24
N ALA A 91 -0.80 7.22 9.30
CA ALA A 91 -1.07 5.92 9.88
C ALA A 91 -1.83 4.95 8.95
N PRO A 92 -2.89 5.35 8.22
CA PRO A 92 -3.51 4.51 7.19
C PRO A 92 -2.57 4.11 6.05
N VAL A 93 -1.64 5.00 5.68
CA VAL A 93 -0.61 4.71 4.67
C VAL A 93 0.38 3.66 5.20
N ALA A 94 0.86 3.84 6.43
CA ALA A 94 1.75 2.88 7.09
C ALA A 94 1.10 1.50 7.20
N ALA A 95 -0.20 1.44 7.57
CA ALA A 95 -0.96 0.19 7.63
C ALA A 95 -1.03 -0.50 6.24
N SER A 96 -1.29 0.27 5.17
CA SER A 96 -1.30 -0.27 3.80
C SER A 96 0.08 -0.79 3.39
N ILE A 97 1.16 -0.10 3.72
CA ILE A 97 2.53 -0.56 3.46
C ILE A 97 2.83 -1.87 4.22
N LEU A 98 2.39 -1.99 5.47
CA LEU A 98 2.55 -3.22 6.23
C LEU A 98 1.74 -4.39 5.66
N HIS A 99 0.55 -4.12 5.13
CA HIS A 99 -0.27 -5.09 4.41
C HIS A 99 0.53 -5.71 3.25
N GLU A 100 1.05 -4.86 2.35
CA GLU A 100 1.85 -5.32 1.21
C GLU A 100 3.18 -5.97 1.65
N GLY A 101 3.76 -5.50 2.74
CA GLY A 101 4.94 -6.12 3.34
C GLY A 101 4.69 -7.53 3.88
N ILE A 102 3.48 -7.82 4.34
CA ILE A 102 3.08 -9.18 4.76
C ILE A 102 2.92 -10.07 3.53
N HIS A 103 2.29 -9.60 2.45
CA HIS A 103 2.27 -10.30 1.17
C HIS A 103 3.69 -10.67 0.70
N ALA A 104 4.61 -9.68 0.71
CA ALA A 104 6.00 -9.91 0.35
C ALA A 104 6.65 -11.02 1.19
N ARG A 105 6.38 -11.02 2.49
CA ARG A 105 6.91 -12.02 3.41
C ARG A 105 6.33 -13.41 3.18
N VAL A 106 5.01 -13.50 3.03
CA VAL A 106 4.30 -14.77 2.79
C VAL A 106 4.74 -15.38 1.46
N HIS A 107 4.82 -14.55 0.41
CA HIS A 107 5.26 -14.97 -0.92
C HIS A 107 6.68 -15.56 -0.88
N ARG A 108 7.60 -14.87 -0.21
CA ARG A 108 8.99 -15.34 -0.05
C ARG A 108 9.09 -16.68 0.66
N PHE A 109 8.21 -16.97 1.63
CA PHE A 109 8.15 -18.28 2.28
C PHE A 109 7.43 -19.32 1.44
N GLY A 110 6.39 -18.92 0.68
CA GLY A 110 5.63 -19.78 -0.22
C GLY A 110 6.46 -20.27 -1.40
N GLU A 111 7.24 -19.40 -2.04
CA GLU A 111 8.17 -19.75 -3.12
C GLU A 111 9.17 -20.84 -2.69
N ARG A 112 9.69 -20.73 -1.48
CA ARG A 112 10.61 -21.73 -0.91
C ARG A 112 9.97 -23.10 -0.70
N ARG A 113 8.64 -23.17 -0.63
CA ARG A 113 7.89 -24.42 -0.41
C ARG A 113 7.25 -24.96 -1.67
N GLY A 114 7.36 -24.27 -2.82
CA GLY A 114 6.71 -24.68 -4.08
C GLY A 114 5.18 -24.72 -3.99
N ALA A 115 4.56 -23.93 -3.13
CA ALA A 115 3.14 -23.97 -2.88
C ALA A 115 2.34 -23.41 -4.06
N ARG A 116 1.27 -24.12 -4.49
CA ARG A 116 0.23 -23.58 -5.36
C ARG A 116 -0.83 -22.93 -4.48
N TRP A 117 -1.19 -21.68 -4.80
CA TRP A 117 -2.17 -20.91 -4.07
C TRP A 117 -3.59 -21.19 -4.55
N SER A 118 -4.48 -21.55 -3.63
CA SER A 118 -5.94 -21.63 -3.85
C SER A 118 -6.62 -20.31 -3.45
N ASP A 119 -7.89 -20.15 -3.82
CA ASP A 119 -8.71 -19.00 -3.39
C ASP A 119 -8.80 -18.90 -1.86
N ARG A 120 -8.92 -20.07 -1.20
CA ARG A 120 -8.90 -20.14 0.26
C ARG A 120 -7.57 -19.67 0.85
N ASP A 121 -6.45 -19.96 0.18
CA ASP A 121 -5.14 -19.49 0.64
C ASP A 121 -5.03 -17.97 0.49
N ARG A 122 -5.60 -17.40 -0.58
CA ARG A 122 -5.67 -15.94 -0.76
C ARG A 122 -6.48 -15.28 0.37
N ALA A 123 -7.67 -15.78 0.68
CA ALA A 123 -8.48 -15.22 1.76
C ALA A 123 -7.77 -15.31 3.12
N ARG A 124 -7.07 -16.42 3.39
CA ARG A 124 -6.24 -16.57 4.62
C ARG A 124 -5.09 -15.59 4.67
N GLU A 125 -4.45 -15.34 3.54
CA GLU A 125 -3.35 -14.37 3.42
C GLU A 125 -3.87 -12.95 3.65
N GLU A 126 -4.99 -12.56 3.01
CA GLU A 126 -5.62 -11.27 3.24
C GLU A 126 -5.99 -11.05 4.71
N ARG A 127 -6.57 -12.07 5.37
CA ARG A 127 -6.87 -11.99 6.80
C ARG A 127 -5.59 -11.83 7.66
N LEU A 128 -4.48 -12.44 7.26
CA LEU A 128 -3.19 -12.25 7.92
C LEU A 128 -2.71 -10.79 7.77
N CYS A 129 -2.85 -10.22 6.57
CA CYS A 129 -2.53 -8.82 6.31
C CYS A 129 -3.41 -7.88 7.16
N ARG A 130 -4.73 -8.13 7.22
CA ARG A 130 -5.66 -7.33 8.05
C ARG A 130 -5.36 -7.43 9.55
N ARG A 131 -4.96 -8.60 10.05
CA ARG A 131 -4.49 -8.74 11.44
C ARG A 131 -3.22 -7.92 11.68
N GLY A 132 -2.30 -7.90 10.72
CA GLY A 132 -1.11 -7.07 10.80
C GLY A 132 -1.42 -5.56 10.82
N GLU A 133 -2.41 -5.10 10.04
CA GLU A 133 -2.91 -3.73 10.12
C GLU A 133 -3.52 -3.44 11.50
N LEU A 134 -4.35 -4.36 12.04
CA LEU A 134 -4.97 -4.23 13.37
C LEU A 134 -3.91 -4.13 14.47
N GLU A 135 -2.93 -5.04 14.47
CA GLU A 135 -1.82 -5.03 15.44
C GLU A 135 -1.04 -3.71 15.39
N PHE A 136 -0.81 -3.18 14.20
CA PHE A 136 -0.15 -1.90 14.03
C PHE A 136 -1.01 -0.75 14.56
N GLY A 137 -2.29 -0.70 14.19
CA GLY A 137 -3.20 0.33 14.69
C GLY A 137 -3.31 0.36 16.20
N LEU A 138 -3.34 -0.83 16.86
CA LEU A 138 -3.36 -0.96 18.31
C LEU A 138 -2.03 -0.54 18.98
N ALA A 139 -0.92 -0.60 18.28
CA ALA A 139 0.39 -0.16 18.78
C ALA A 139 0.58 1.37 18.71
N LEU A 140 -0.22 2.06 17.90
CA LEU A 140 -0.19 3.52 17.77
C LEU A 140 -0.91 4.22 18.92
N PRO A 141 -0.60 5.51 19.21
CA PRO A 141 -1.47 6.36 20.04
C PRO A 141 -2.91 6.33 19.50
N PRO A 142 -3.93 6.35 20.37
CA PRO A 142 -5.34 6.19 19.97
C PRO A 142 -5.79 7.14 18.87
N GLU A 143 -5.35 8.40 18.89
CA GLU A 143 -5.69 9.43 17.92
C GLU A 143 -5.17 9.14 16.50
N LEU A 144 -4.06 8.40 16.38
CA LEU A 144 -3.50 7.95 15.10
C LEU A 144 -4.00 6.56 14.71
N GLY A 145 -4.16 5.68 15.69
CA GLY A 145 -4.48 4.28 15.47
C GLY A 145 -5.95 3.99 15.23
N ALA A 146 -6.87 4.77 15.80
CA ALA A 146 -8.30 4.50 15.73
C ALA A 146 -8.83 4.26 14.30
N PRO A 147 -8.52 5.08 13.28
CA PRO A 147 -9.00 4.84 11.92
C PRO A 147 -8.46 3.55 11.29
N VAL A 148 -7.24 3.13 11.68
CA VAL A 148 -6.63 1.88 11.22
C VAL A 148 -7.32 0.68 11.88
N VAL A 149 -7.53 0.76 13.20
CA VAL A 149 -8.19 -0.29 14.00
C VAL A 149 -9.61 -0.52 13.52
N GLU A 150 -10.40 0.54 13.34
CA GLU A 150 -11.79 0.48 12.88
C GLU A 150 -11.88 -0.22 11.51
N ARG A 151 -11.06 0.22 10.56
CA ARG A 151 -11.03 -0.37 9.24
C ARG A 151 -10.59 -1.83 9.25
N ALA A 152 -9.54 -2.17 10.01
CA ALA A 152 -9.04 -3.52 10.07
C ALA A 152 -10.04 -4.48 10.71
N ARG A 153 -10.73 -4.07 11.78
CA ARG A 153 -11.80 -4.85 12.41
C ARG A 153 -12.94 -5.12 11.42
N TRP A 154 -13.46 -4.07 10.79
CA TRP A 154 -14.49 -4.23 9.78
C TRP A 154 -14.08 -5.21 8.67
N SER A 155 -12.85 -5.09 8.15
CA SER A 155 -12.34 -5.98 7.10
C SER A 155 -12.20 -7.45 7.56
N LEU A 156 -11.97 -7.69 8.86
CA LEU A 156 -11.85 -9.05 9.40
C LEU A 156 -13.20 -9.75 9.60
N GLU A 157 -14.30 -9.00 9.58
CA GLU A 157 -15.68 -9.51 9.66
C GLU A 157 -16.24 -9.92 8.28
N LEU A 158 -15.56 -9.56 7.19
CA LEU A 158 -15.96 -9.89 5.82
C LEU A 158 -15.80 -11.40 5.52
N GLU A 159 -16.67 -11.91 4.65
CA GLU A 159 -16.57 -13.28 4.11
C GLU A 159 -15.33 -13.43 3.20
N ASP A 160 -14.93 -14.66 2.89
CA ASP A 160 -13.69 -14.95 2.15
C ASP A 160 -13.67 -14.30 0.76
N GLU A 161 -14.80 -14.25 0.06
CA GLU A 161 -14.93 -13.65 -1.27
C GLU A 161 -14.85 -12.12 -1.22
N GLU A 162 -15.31 -11.51 -0.13
CA GLU A 162 -15.27 -10.06 0.07
C GLU A 162 -13.91 -9.57 0.57
N VAL A 163 -13.22 -10.37 1.39
CA VAL A 163 -11.89 -10.01 1.91
C VAL A 163 -10.81 -10.10 0.84
N ALA A 164 -10.97 -11.02 -0.13
CA ALA A 164 -10.05 -11.25 -1.24
C ALA A 164 -10.75 -11.15 -2.61
N PRO A 165 -11.36 -9.99 -2.96
CA PRO A 165 -12.12 -9.86 -4.18
C PRO A 165 -11.26 -10.04 -5.43
N VAL A 166 -11.82 -10.67 -6.44
CA VAL A 166 -11.20 -10.71 -7.77
C VAL A 166 -11.37 -9.34 -8.43
N ILE A 167 -10.25 -8.69 -8.73
CA ILE A 167 -10.26 -7.36 -9.35
C ILE A 167 -10.43 -7.50 -10.86
N ASP A 168 -11.50 -6.92 -11.41
CA ASP A 168 -11.61 -6.66 -12.85
C ASP A 168 -10.74 -5.43 -13.20
N TRP A 169 -9.53 -5.71 -13.67
CA TRP A 169 -8.54 -4.69 -13.99
C TRP A 169 -8.98 -3.73 -15.09
N ARG A 170 -9.81 -4.17 -16.03
CA ARG A 170 -10.35 -3.32 -17.09
C ARG A 170 -11.32 -2.28 -16.51
N VAL A 171 -12.22 -2.72 -15.62
CA VAL A 171 -13.16 -1.82 -14.94
C VAL A 171 -12.42 -0.86 -14.01
N ALA A 172 -11.43 -1.36 -13.28
CA ALA A 172 -10.61 -0.57 -12.38
C ALA A 172 -9.83 0.52 -13.14
N GLN A 173 -9.17 0.18 -14.25
CA GLN A 173 -8.45 1.14 -15.09
C GLN A 173 -9.40 2.20 -15.68
N ALA A 174 -10.55 1.79 -16.19
CA ALA A 174 -11.54 2.73 -16.72
C ALA A 174 -12.03 3.75 -15.66
N ARG A 175 -12.13 3.33 -14.40
CA ARG A 175 -12.46 4.25 -13.29
C ARG A 175 -11.34 5.26 -13.02
N ILE A 176 -10.09 4.81 -12.99
CA ILE A 176 -8.92 5.69 -12.82
C ILE A 176 -8.93 6.75 -13.94
N ASP A 177 -9.02 6.31 -15.19
CA ASP A 177 -9.01 7.20 -16.35
C ASP A 177 -10.18 8.21 -16.32
N ALA A 178 -11.35 7.79 -15.84
CA ALA A 178 -12.51 8.68 -15.69
C ALA A 178 -12.27 9.75 -14.62
N VAL A 179 -11.71 9.37 -13.48
CA VAL A 179 -11.37 10.30 -12.39
C VAL A 179 -10.30 11.29 -12.84
N ASP A 180 -9.26 10.83 -13.51
CA ASP A 180 -8.16 11.68 -13.98
C ASP A 180 -8.62 12.66 -15.07
N ARG A 181 -9.48 12.20 -16.00
CA ARG A 181 -10.13 13.12 -16.99
C ARG A 181 -11.04 14.16 -16.32
N ALA A 182 -11.73 13.81 -15.25
CA ALA A 182 -12.58 14.75 -14.53
C ALA A 182 -11.76 15.79 -13.75
N ALA A 183 -10.61 15.41 -13.21
CA ALA A 183 -9.69 16.32 -12.54
C ALA A 183 -9.04 17.31 -13.54
N GLY A 184 -8.50 16.85 -14.67
CA GLY A 184 -7.90 17.71 -15.69
C GLY A 184 -8.87 18.69 -16.38
N ARG A 185 -10.20 18.49 -16.24
CA ARG A 185 -11.23 19.45 -16.72
C ARG A 185 -11.55 20.57 -15.74
N ARG A 186 -11.14 20.44 -14.46
CA ARG A 186 -11.38 21.49 -13.44
C ARG A 186 -10.28 22.54 -13.42
N ASP A 187 -9.16 22.27 -14.03
CA ASP A 187 -7.97 23.12 -14.05
C ASP A 187 -7.81 23.87 -15.41
N GLY A 188 -8.79 23.78 -16.32
CA GLY A 188 -8.89 24.50 -17.60
C GLY A 188 -10.07 25.44 -17.66
#